data_328f5c1ecc50443723609ed7f633bbbf
#
_entry.id   328f5c1ecc50443723609ed7f633bbbf
#
_cell.length_a   1.000
_cell.length_b   1.000
_cell.length_c   1.000
_cell.angle_alpha   90.00
_cell.angle_beta   90.00
_cell.angle_gamma   90.00
#
_symmetry.space_group_name_H-M   'P 1'
#
loop_
_entity.id
_entity.type
_entity.pdbx_description
1 polymer ?
#
loop_
_entity_poly.entity_id
_entity_poly.type
_entity_poly.pdbx_seq_one_letter_code
_entity_poly.pdbx_strand_id
1 'polypeptide(L)'
;MGATTIRLAHYQHAQYFYDLCDEKGLVLWAEIPYISQHMKNGRENTISQMKELIVQNYNHPSIVVWGLSNEITMSGEADEDLMENHHILNDLAHEMDPTRLTTMAVVSMCDMHNPYIQIPDVVSYNHYFGWYGGDTSMNGPWMDEFHKEFPKIPIGMSEYGCEALNWHTSDPKQGDYTEEYQAHYHEELIKQLYTRPYIWATHVWNMFDFAADARNEGGENGMNHKGLVTFDRKYKKDAFYAYKHGCRTNHSFIFVENVTLTVWRM
;
A
#
# COMPACT_ATOMS: atom_id res chain seq x y z
N MET A 1 -12.95 -8.15 9.97
CA MET A 1 -11.61 -7.80 10.44
C MET A 1 -11.56 -6.45 11.16
N GLY A 2 -12.28 -5.43 10.72
CA GLY A 2 -12.25 -4.08 11.29
C GLY A 2 -11.41 -3.11 10.46
N ALA A 3 -11.05 -3.45 9.23
CA ALA A 3 -10.44 -2.51 8.29
C ALA A 3 -11.39 -1.33 8.03
N THR A 4 -10.85 -0.12 8.01
CA THR A 4 -11.58 1.12 7.76
C THR A 4 -11.19 1.74 6.44
N THR A 5 -10.01 1.40 5.91
CA THR A 5 -9.53 1.92 4.64
C THR A 5 -8.93 0.84 3.77
N ILE A 6 -8.91 1.10 2.46
CA ILE A 6 -8.36 0.21 1.44
C ILE A 6 -7.54 1.05 0.46
N ARG A 7 -6.35 0.60 0.12
CA ARG A 7 -5.59 1.10 -1.01
C ARG A 7 -5.87 0.21 -2.22
N LEU A 8 -6.34 0.81 -3.31
CA LEU A 8 -6.63 0.13 -4.56
C LEU A 8 -5.38 0.09 -5.45
N ALA A 9 -4.43 -0.74 -5.06
CA ALA A 9 -3.16 -0.88 -5.78
C ALA A 9 -3.32 -1.73 -7.04
N HIS A 10 -2.74 -1.35 -8.13
CA HIS A 10 -2.00 -0.13 -8.48
C HIS A 10 -2.68 0.55 -9.68
N TYR A 11 -3.99 0.39 -9.84
CA TYR A 11 -4.77 0.81 -11.00
C TYR A 11 -6.26 0.92 -10.64
N GLN A 12 -7.05 1.45 -11.56
CA GLN A 12 -8.49 1.53 -11.36
C GLN A 12 -9.12 0.14 -11.21
N HIS A 13 -10.01 0.01 -10.23
CA HIS A 13 -10.79 -1.18 -9.99
C HIS A 13 -12.17 -1.08 -10.65
N ALA A 14 -12.97 -2.16 -10.57
CA ALA A 14 -14.33 -2.15 -11.11
C ALA A 14 -15.21 -1.13 -10.35
N GLN A 15 -16.08 -0.41 -11.05
CA GLN A 15 -16.97 0.61 -10.46
C GLN A 15 -17.78 0.06 -9.28
N TYR A 16 -18.27 -1.16 -9.40
CA TYR A 16 -18.97 -1.84 -8.30
C TYR A 16 -18.18 -1.86 -6.98
N PHE A 17 -16.85 -1.90 -7.04
CA PHE A 17 -16.01 -1.90 -5.83
C PHE A 17 -16.05 -0.54 -5.11
N TYR A 18 -16.01 0.55 -5.87
CA TYR A 18 -16.16 1.90 -5.33
C TYR A 18 -17.55 2.11 -4.73
N ASP A 19 -18.61 1.71 -5.45
CA ASP A 19 -19.99 1.76 -4.94
C ASP A 19 -20.14 1.00 -3.63
N LEU A 20 -19.54 -0.19 -3.54
CA LEU A 20 -19.58 -0.99 -2.32
C LEU A 20 -18.82 -0.33 -1.15
N CYS A 21 -17.69 0.32 -1.43
CA CYS A 21 -16.96 1.06 -0.40
C CYS A 21 -17.73 2.27 0.10
N ASP A 22 -18.41 2.99 -0.79
CA ASP A 22 -19.34 4.08 -0.40
C ASP A 22 -20.45 3.56 0.50
N GLU A 23 -21.11 2.47 0.12
CA GLU A 23 -22.16 1.82 0.90
C GLU A 23 -21.67 1.37 2.29
N LYS A 24 -20.45 0.82 2.35
CA LYS A 24 -19.89 0.28 3.60
C LYS A 24 -19.19 1.33 4.46
N GLY A 25 -19.02 2.55 3.98
CA GLY A 25 -18.31 3.63 4.69
C GLY A 25 -16.80 3.33 4.83
N LEU A 26 -16.20 2.69 3.82
CA LEU A 26 -14.76 2.46 3.77
C LEU A 26 -14.05 3.64 3.12
N VAL A 27 -12.87 3.96 3.59
CA VAL A 27 -12.03 5.02 3.04
C VAL A 27 -11.10 4.45 1.97
N LEU A 28 -10.98 5.11 0.83
CA LEU A 28 -10.19 4.63 -0.30
C LEU A 28 -9.02 5.56 -0.65
N TRP A 29 -7.91 4.92 -0.97
CA TRP A 29 -6.81 5.46 -1.75
C TRP A 29 -6.90 4.87 -3.16
N ALA A 30 -7.19 5.69 -4.17
CA ALA A 30 -7.24 5.31 -5.58
C ALA A 30 -6.01 5.86 -6.31
N GLU A 31 -5.37 5.05 -7.15
CA GLU A 31 -4.11 5.42 -7.81
C GLU A 31 -4.06 5.03 -9.29
N ILE A 32 -3.15 5.66 -10.03
CA ILE A 32 -2.85 5.33 -11.42
C ILE A 32 -1.74 4.28 -11.51
N PRO A 33 -1.69 3.45 -12.58
CA PRO A 33 -0.66 2.42 -12.77
C PRO A 33 0.70 3.01 -13.22
N TYR A 34 1.22 3.96 -12.48
CA TYR A 34 2.55 4.52 -12.65
C TYR A 34 3.47 3.92 -11.58
N ILE A 35 4.11 2.78 -11.93
CA ILE A 35 4.81 1.93 -10.96
C ILE A 35 6.23 1.57 -11.39
N SER A 36 7.11 1.41 -10.44
CA SER A 36 8.47 0.83 -10.48
C SER A 36 9.47 1.51 -11.41
N GLN A 37 9.04 2.10 -12.51
CA GLN A 37 9.95 2.72 -13.48
C GLN A 37 9.34 3.97 -14.10
N HIS A 38 10.09 5.06 -14.08
CA HIS A 38 9.78 6.25 -14.86
C HIS A 38 10.20 6.04 -16.32
N MET A 39 9.27 6.34 -17.24
CA MET A 39 9.52 6.31 -18.68
C MET A 39 9.30 7.72 -19.26
N LYS A 40 10.35 8.34 -19.80
CA LYS A 40 10.28 9.71 -20.36
C LYS A 40 9.22 9.90 -21.45
N ASN A 41 8.90 8.83 -22.19
CA ASN A 41 7.84 8.83 -23.18
C ASN A 41 6.45 8.45 -22.62
N GLY A 42 6.36 8.22 -21.31
CA GLY A 42 5.12 7.82 -20.63
C GLY A 42 4.30 8.96 -20.05
N ARG A 43 4.80 10.21 -20.07
CA ARG A 43 4.18 11.37 -19.41
C ARG A 43 2.73 11.59 -19.85
N GLU A 44 2.46 11.63 -21.16
CA GLU A 44 1.11 11.84 -21.69
C GLU A 44 0.15 10.74 -21.23
N ASN A 45 0.63 9.51 -21.12
CA ASN A 45 -0.15 8.39 -20.63
C ASN A 45 -0.48 8.54 -19.14
N THR A 46 0.47 8.92 -18.29
CA THR A 46 0.20 9.14 -16.87
C THR A 46 -0.79 10.28 -16.63
N ILE A 47 -0.68 11.37 -17.41
CA ILE A 47 -1.64 12.50 -17.41
C ILE A 47 -3.04 12.02 -17.83
N SER A 48 -3.14 11.25 -18.90
CA SER A 48 -4.42 10.70 -19.37
C SER A 48 -5.08 9.82 -18.32
N GLN A 49 -4.29 8.92 -17.70
CA GLN A 49 -4.79 8.01 -16.67
C GLN A 49 -5.24 8.75 -15.40
N MET A 50 -4.53 9.81 -14.98
CA MET A 50 -4.95 10.62 -13.85
C MET A 50 -6.29 11.32 -14.14
N LYS A 51 -6.45 11.89 -15.34
CA LYS A 51 -7.72 12.49 -15.77
C LYS A 51 -8.87 11.48 -15.77
N GLU A 52 -8.62 10.29 -16.31
CA GLU A 52 -9.64 9.22 -16.35
C GLU A 52 -10.01 8.75 -14.95
N LEU A 53 -9.02 8.53 -14.08
CA LEU A 53 -9.24 8.13 -12.70
C LEU A 53 -10.15 9.13 -11.97
N ILE A 54 -9.83 10.42 -12.04
CA ILE A 54 -10.58 11.46 -11.36
C ILE A 54 -11.98 11.62 -11.98
N VAL A 55 -12.10 11.75 -13.29
CA VAL A 55 -13.40 11.95 -13.96
C VAL A 55 -14.37 10.81 -13.69
N GLN A 56 -13.88 9.56 -13.73
CA GLN A 56 -14.73 8.39 -13.53
C GLN A 56 -15.14 8.20 -12.07
N ASN A 57 -14.32 8.63 -11.13
CA ASN A 57 -14.51 8.33 -9.70
C ASN A 57 -14.74 9.56 -8.82
N TYR A 58 -14.90 10.75 -9.39
CA TYR A 58 -15.06 12.02 -8.67
C TYR A 58 -16.19 11.97 -7.63
N ASN A 59 -17.30 11.31 -7.95
CA ASN A 59 -18.51 11.28 -7.12
C ASN A 59 -18.49 10.17 -6.04
N HIS A 60 -17.38 9.43 -5.89
CA HIS A 60 -17.26 8.44 -4.82
C HIS A 60 -16.75 9.09 -3.53
N PRO A 61 -17.59 9.28 -2.50
CA PRO A 61 -17.19 9.91 -1.25
C PRO A 61 -16.21 9.07 -0.43
N SER A 62 -16.10 7.78 -0.70
CA SER A 62 -15.10 6.89 -0.09
C SER A 62 -13.67 7.27 -0.43
N ILE A 63 -13.40 7.82 -1.62
CA ILE A 63 -12.06 8.23 -2.04
C ILE A 63 -11.64 9.49 -1.29
N VAL A 64 -10.50 9.45 -0.62
CA VAL A 64 -9.96 10.60 0.13
C VAL A 64 -8.61 11.07 -0.40
N VAL A 65 -7.88 10.22 -1.12
CA VAL A 65 -6.58 10.57 -1.73
C VAL A 65 -6.46 10.00 -3.14
N TRP A 66 -5.83 10.78 -4.02
CA TRP A 66 -5.39 10.38 -5.35
C TRP A 66 -3.92 9.98 -5.32
N GLY A 67 -3.61 8.75 -5.70
CA GLY A 67 -2.25 8.21 -5.75
C GLY A 67 -1.54 8.56 -7.05
N LEU A 68 -0.40 9.23 -6.94
CA LEU A 68 0.39 9.69 -8.09
C LEU A 68 1.27 8.58 -8.68
N SER A 69 1.87 7.74 -7.82
CA SER A 69 2.78 6.68 -8.24
C SER A 69 3.05 5.65 -7.14
N ASN A 70 3.63 4.52 -7.54
CA ASN A 70 4.14 3.49 -6.63
C ASN A 70 5.58 3.10 -6.98
N GLU A 71 6.48 3.18 -6.00
CA GLU A 71 7.88 2.70 -6.08
C GLU A 71 8.65 3.14 -7.34
N ILE A 72 8.33 4.31 -7.85
CA ILE A 72 8.82 4.77 -9.16
C ILE A 72 10.34 5.00 -9.19
N THR A 73 10.98 5.12 -8.03
CA THR A 73 12.43 5.22 -7.89
C THR A 73 13.12 3.86 -7.67
N MET A 74 12.40 2.74 -7.80
CA MET A 74 12.99 1.40 -7.67
C MET A 74 14.07 1.12 -8.73
N SER A 75 13.92 1.68 -9.93
CA SER A 75 14.85 1.50 -11.05
C SER A 75 15.93 2.57 -11.16
N GLY A 76 15.95 3.54 -10.25
CA GLY A 76 16.91 4.66 -10.30
C GLY A 76 16.53 5.84 -9.39
N GLU A 77 17.35 6.87 -9.43
CA GLU A 77 17.09 8.09 -8.67
C GLU A 77 15.97 8.95 -9.34
N ALA A 78 15.36 9.83 -8.55
CA ALA A 78 14.40 10.80 -9.05
C ALA A 78 15.14 11.88 -9.88
N ASP A 79 15.18 11.73 -11.20
CA ASP A 79 15.73 12.72 -12.12
C ASP A 79 14.75 13.90 -12.35
N GLU A 80 15.22 14.92 -13.07
CA GLU A 80 14.42 16.13 -13.34
C GLU A 80 13.11 15.82 -14.09
N ASP A 81 13.12 14.87 -15.02
CA ASP A 81 11.94 14.50 -15.81
C ASP A 81 10.90 13.78 -14.95
N LEU A 82 11.34 12.90 -14.05
CA LEU A 82 10.47 12.27 -13.06
C LEU A 82 9.86 13.29 -12.11
N MET A 83 10.68 14.20 -11.59
CA MET A 83 10.24 15.28 -10.70
C MET A 83 9.19 16.15 -11.37
N GLU A 84 9.46 16.60 -12.60
CA GLU A 84 8.51 17.40 -13.39
C GLU A 84 7.19 16.65 -13.61
N ASN A 85 7.25 15.37 -13.97
CA ASN A 85 6.04 14.56 -14.16
C ASN A 85 5.19 14.47 -12.89
N HIS A 86 5.83 14.31 -11.72
CA HIS A 86 5.10 14.29 -10.44
C HIS A 86 4.48 15.64 -10.09
N HIS A 87 5.17 16.75 -10.33
CA HIS A 87 4.57 18.08 -10.19
C HIS A 87 3.35 18.26 -11.09
N ILE A 88 3.47 17.88 -12.38
CA ILE A 88 2.35 17.95 -13.33
C ILE A 88 1.16 17.11 -12.84
N LEU A 89 1.39 15.90 -12.37
CA LEU A 89 0.31 15.01 -11.88
C LEU A 89 -0.32 15.55 -10.60
N ASN A 90 0.48 16.09 -9.69
CA ASN A 90 0.02 16.72 -8.45
C ASN A 90 -0.85 17.94 -8.73
N ASP A 91 -0.36 18.85 -9.56
CA ASP A 91 -1.08 20.07 -9.93
C ASP A 91 -2.38 19.74 -10.69
N LEU A 92 -2.34 18.77 -11.61
CA LEU A 92 -3.50 18.28 -12.35
C LEU A 92 -4.56 17.71 -11.41
N ALA A 93 -4.15 16.90 -10.42
CA ALA A 93 -5.09 16.32 -9.46
C ALA A 93 -5.80 17.42 -8.66
N HIS A 94 -5.08 18.42 -8.18
CA HIS A 94 -5.67 19.57 -7.47
C HIS A 94 -6.51 20.50 -8.36
N GLU A 95 -6.12 20.68 -9.63
CA GLU A 95 -6.92 21.45 -10.59
C GLU A 95 -8.29 20.77 -10.85
N MET A 96 -8.29 19.45 -10.99
CA MET A 96 -9.49 18.67 -11.28
C MET A 96 -10.33 18.38 -10.04
N ASP A 97 -9.69 18.23 -8.88
CA ASP A 97 -10.35 17.95 -7.59
C ASP A 97 -9.63 18.65 -6.43
N PRO A 98 -10.01 19.89 -6.11
CA PRO A 98 -9.42 20.64 -4.99
C PRO A 98 -9.90 20.16 -3.60
N THR A 99 -10.72 19.11 -3.54
CA THR A 99 -11.32 18.63 -2.28
C THR A 99 -10.60 17.44 -1.68
N ARG A 100 -9.77 16.75 -2.48
CA ARG A 100 -9.03 15.55 -2.05
C ARG A 100 -7.53 15.80 -2.08
N LEU A 101 -6.84 15.10 -1.18
CA LEU A 101 -5.38 15.15 -1.10
C LEU A 101 -4.73 14.26 -2.17
N THR A 102 -3.47 14.53 -2.44
CA THR A 102 -2.59 13.67 -3.23
C THR A 102 -1.65 12.87 -2.35
N THR A 103 -1.23 11.70 -2.84
CA THR A 103 -0.28 10.83 -2.14
C THR A 103 0.57 10.02 -3.12
N MET A 104 1.60 9.37 -2.63
CA MET A 104 2.35 8.35 -3.35
C MET A 104 2.89 7.29 -2.40
N ALA A 105 3.20 6.12 -2.96
CA ALA A 105 3.87 5.04 -2.25
C ALA A 105 5.35 5.01 -2.64
N VAL A 106 6.21 5.35 -1.71
CA VAL A 106 7.66 5.46 -1.91
C VAL A 106 8.33 4.13 -1.58
N VAL A 107 9.26 3.70 -2.42
CA VAL A 107 10.04 2.49 -2.13
C VAL A 107 10.95 2.70 -0.91
N SER A 108 11.12 1.67 -0.09
CA SER A 108 11.90 1.73 1.16
C SER A 108 13.32 2.30 1.02
N MET A 109 13.93 2.11 -0.15
CA MET A 109 15.30 2.54 -0.43
C MET A 109 15.43 4.03 -0.78
N CYS A 110 14.31 4.72 -1.06
CA CYS A 110 14.33 6.15 -1.36
C CYS A 110 14.64 6.94 -0.09
N ASP A 111 15.67 7.78 -0.15
CA ASP A 111 16.06 8.62 0.97
C ASP A 111 14.92 9.58 1.36
N MET A 112 14.66 9.69 2.66
CA MET A 112 13.63 10.58 3.19
C MET A 112 13.92 12.07 2.93
N HIS A 113 15.17 12.44 2.57
CA HIS A 113 15.56 13.80 2.18
C HIS A 113 15.44 14.03 0.67
N ASN A 114 15.06 13.02 -0.12
CA ASN A 114 14.86 13.23 -1.56
C ASN A 114 13.68 14.19 -1.77
N PRO A 115 13.88 15.31 -2.50
CA PRO A 115 12.81 16.31 -2.67
C PRO A 115 11.55 15.76 -3.35
N TYR A 116 11.67 14.68 -4.08
CA TYR A 116 10.55 13.95 -4.69
C TYR A 116 9.43 13.59 -3.68
N ILE A 117 9.80 13.19 -2.46
CA ILE A 117 8.81 12.78 -1.44
C ILE A 117 7.95 13.93 -0.92
N GLN A 118 8.32 15.17 -1.17
CA GLN A 118 7.63 16.37 -0.70
C GLN A 118 6.64 16.94 -1.72
N ILE A 119 6.46 16.28 -2.87
CA ILE A 119 5.56 16.77 -3.91
C ILE A 119 4.08 16.59 -3.52
N PRO A 120 3.61 15.41 -3.03
CA PRO A 120 2.21 15.23 -2.66
C PRO A 120 1.90 15.86 -1.29
N ASP A 121 0.60 16.00 -0.98
CA ASP A 121 0.15 16.51 0.32
C ASP A 121 0.52 15.59 1.49
N VAL A 122 0.44 14.30 1.27
CA VAL A 122 0.81 13.26 2.24
C VAL A 122 1.67 12.21 1.58
N VAL A 123 2.59 11.60 2.32
CA VAL A 123 3.50 10.59 1.77
C VAL A 123 3.36 9.28 2.53
N SER A 124 3.63 8.17 1.85
CA SER A 124 3.71 6.85 2.46
C SER A 124 4.87 6.04 1.89
N TYR A 125 5.41 5.17 2.71
CA TYR A 125 6.49 4.28 2.31
C TYR A 125 6.05 2.82 2.30
N ASN A 126 6.59 2.07 1.35
CA ASN A 126 6.53 0.62 1.30
C ASN A 126 7.70 0.06 2.09
N HIS A 127 7.51 -0.27 3.36
CA HIS A 127 8.56 -0.82 4.20
C HIS A 127 8.35 -2.31 4.48
N TYR A 128 9.35 -3.08 4.11
CA TYR A 128 9.37 -4.52 4.33
C TYR A 128 10.51 -4.94 5.29
N PHE A 129 10.84 -4.08 6.27
CA PHE A 129 11.79 -4.43 7.32
C PHE A 129 11.30 -5.64 8.12
N GLY A 130 12.16 -6.65 8.20
CA GLY A 130 11.80 -7.95 8.75
C GLY A 130 11.34 -8.97 7.70
N TRP A 131 11.31 -8.60 6.41
CA TRP A 131 11.05 -9.54 5.32
C TRP A 131 12.17 -9.52 4.28
N TYR A 132 12.26 -8.47 3.44
CA TYR A 132 13.32 -8.36 2.43
C TYR A 132 14.67 -7.97 3.01
N GLY A 133 14.70 -7.33 4.15
CA GLY A 133 15.92 -6.92 4.84
C GLY A 133 15.61 -6.28 6.19
N GLY A 134 16.65 -6.01 6.98
CA GLY A 134 16.49 -5.44 8.31
C GLY A 134 15.74 -6.35 9.27
N ASP A 135 15.19 -5.76 10.32
CA ASP A 135 14.45 -6.43 11.38
C ASP A 135 13.10 -5.74 11.60
N THR A 136 12.08 -6.48 12.04
CA THR A 136 10.73 -5.94 12.31
C THR A 136 10.75 -4.73 13.24
N SER A 137 11.68 -4.67 14.21
CA SER A 137 11.81 -3.57 15.16
C SER A 137 12.21 -2.23 14.52
N MET A 138 12.66 -2.22 13.28
CA MET A 138 13.10 -0.99 12.58
C MET A 138 11.93 -0.13 12.10
N ASN A 139 10.73 -0.69 11.91
CA ASN A 139 9.59 0.02 11.32
C ASN A 139 9.18 1.25 12.14
N GLY A 140 8.94 1.08 13.42
CA GLY A 140 8.53 2.18 14.31
C GLY A 140 9.58 3.29 14.42
N PRO A 141 10.84 2.99 14.77
CA PRO A 141 11.91 3.97 14.86
C PRO A 141 12.13 4.76 13.56
N TRP A 142 12.02 4.12 12.39
CA TRP A 142 12.12 4.82 11.10
C TRP A 142 10.99 5.85 10.93
N MET A 143 9.76 5.50 11.30
CA MET A 143 8.62 6.43 11.27
C MET A 143 8.81 7.59 12.26
N ASP A 144 9.36 7.32 13.44
CA ASP A 144 9.67 8.35 14.44
C ASP A 144 10.73 9.34 13.93
N GLU A 145 11.76 8.83 13.27
CA GLU A 145 12.83 9.65 12.67
C GLU A 145 12.27 10.54 11.56
N PHE A 146 11.48 9.98 10.64
CA PHE A 146 10.82 10.75 9.59
C PHE A 146 9.94 11.87 10.16
N HIS A 147 9.08 11.53 11.12
CA HIS A 147 8.17 12.51 11.73
C HIS A 147 8.93 13.61 12.49
N LYS A 148 10.05 13.28 13.12
CA LYS A 148 10.92 14.24 13.79
C LYS A 148 11.59 15.20 12.80
N GLU A 149 12.06 14.68 11.68
CA GLU A 149 12.73 15.48 10.63
C GLU A 149 11.73 16.32 9.84
N PHE A 150 10.58 15.76 9.52
CA PHE A 150 9.53 16.39 8.71
C PHE A 150 8.19 16.48 9.46
N PRO A 151 8.08 17.26 10.56
CA PRO A 151 6.89 17.25 11.43
C PRO A 151 5.62 17.81 10.76
N LYS A 152 5.74 18.42 9.59
CA LYS A 152 4.62 18.99 8.82
C LYS A 152 4.16 18.08 7.68
N ILE A 153 4.93 17.03 7.35
CA ILE A 153 4.57 16.10 6.28
C ILE A 153 3.90 14.89 6.93
N PRO A 154 2.61 14.65 6.68
CA PRO A 154 1.95 13.44 7.18
C PRO A 154 2.58 12.21 6.54
N ILE A 155 3.02 11.27 7.38
CA ILE A 155 3.66 10.02 6.95
C ILE A 155 2.72 8.84 7.17
N GLY A 156 2.67 7.92 6.20
CA GLY A 156 1.97 6.65 6.29
C GLY A 156 2.85 5.47 5.88
N MET A 157 2.33 4.28 6.07
CA MET A 157 2.94 3.05 5.56
C MET A 157 2.01 2.44 4.52
N SER A 158 2.40 2.55 3.25
CA SER A 158 1.58 2.15 2.10
C SER A 158 1.63 0.66 1.80
N GLU A 159 2.72 -0.01 2.21
CA GLU A 159 2.82 -1.46 2.15
C GLU A 159 3.71 -2.00 3.26
N TYR A 160 3.30 -3.11 3.86
CA TYR A 160 4.11 -3.97 4.72
C TYR A 160 3.50 -5.37 4.75
N GLY A 161 4.33 -6.39 4.85
CA GLY A 161 3.88 -7.77 4.86
C GLY A 161 5.02 -8.76 4.65
N CYS A 162 4.76 -10.02 4.89
CA CYS A 162 5.65 -11.12 4.58
C CYS A 162 4.87 -12.32 4.07
N GLU A 163 5.54 -13.21 3.33
CA GLU A 163 4.87 -14.36 2.74
C GLU A 163 4.69 -15.50 3.73
N ALA A 164 3.57 -16.22 3.56
CA ALA A 164 3.30 -17.46 4.26
C ALA A 164 2.62 -18.47 3.34
N LEU A 165 3.21 -19.64 3.26
CA LEU A 165 2.63 -20.82 2.66
C LEU A 165 1.92 -21.60 3.76
N ASN A 166 0.59 -21.75 3.67
CA ASN A 166 -0.21 -22.36 4.74
C ASN A 166 0.03 -23.85 4.94
N TRP A 167 0.94 -24.46 4.19
CA TRP A 167 1.43 -25.83 4.36
C TRP A 167 2.89 -25.90 4.84
N HIS A 168 3.54 -24.74 5.09
CA HIS A 168 4.84 -24.64 5.73
C HIS A 168 4.69 -24.41 7.22
N THR A 169 5.43 -25.16 8.02
CA THR A 169 5.50 -24.95 9.46
C THR A 169 6.94 -25.17 9.93
N SER A 170 7.42 -24.30 10.80
CA SER A 170 8.73 -24.40 11.43
C SER A 170 8.79 -23.51 12.68
N ASP A 171 9.91 -23.52 13.40
CA ASP A 171 10.19 -22.45 14.36
C ASP A 171 10.30 -21.14 13.60
N PRO A 172 9.49 -20.09 13.93
CA PRO A 172 9.37 -18.92 13.10
C PRO A 172 10.66 -18.11 13.04
N LYS A 173 11.10 -17.83 11.82
CA LYS A 173 12.23 -16.94 11.54
C LYS A 173 12.04 -16.22 10.21
N GLN A 174 12.67 -15.07 10.08
CA GLN A 174 12.62 -14.26 8.86
C GLN A 174 12.98 -15.09 7.62
N GLY A 175 12.14 -15.02 6.58
CA GLY A 175 12.37 -15.66 5.28
C GLY A 175 12.04 -17.15 5.22
N ASP A 176 11.34 -17.71 6.20
CA ASP A 176 11.00 -19.14 6.24
C ASP A 176 9.65 -19.49 5.58
N TYR A 177 8.88 -18.50 5.16
CA TYR A 177 7.58 -18.65 4.50
C TYR A 177 6.52 -19.37 5.35
N THR A 178 6.58 -19.26 6.67
CA THR A 178 5.61 -19.90 7.57
C THR A 178 4.50 -18.94 8.00
N GLU A 179 3.31 -19.48 8.34
CA GLU A 179 2.24 -18.70 8.94
C GLU A 179 2.63 -18.16 10.32
N GLU A 180 3.42 -18.91 11.07
CA GLU A 180 3.93 -18.52 12.39
C GLU A 180 4.79 -17.26 12.29
N TYR A 181 5.68 -17.17 11.29
CA TYR A 181 6.45 -15.96 11.08
C TYR A 181 5.58 -14.81 10.58
N GLN A 182 4.64 -15.06 9.67
CA GLN A 182 3.73 -14.03 9.19
C GLN A 182 2.90 -13.45 10.35
N ALA A 183 2.38 -14.28 11.23
CA ALA A 183 1.63 -13.83 12.41
C ALA A 183 2.51 -12.98 13.34
N HIS A 184 3.72 -13.46 13.68
CA HIS A 184 4.70 -12.72 14.49
C HIS A 184 5.04 -11.36 13.85
N TYR A 185 5.34 -11.34 12.55
CA TYR A 185 5.66 -10.11 11.81
C TYR A 185 4.54 -9.07 11.95
N HIS A 186 3.30 -9.47 11.67
CA HIS A 186 2.16 -8.55 11.74
C HIS A 186 1.85 -8.10 13.16
N GLU A 187 1.98 -8.97 14.16
CA GLU A 187 1.82 -8.60 15.57
C GLU A 187 2.84 -7.55 16.02
N GLU A 188 4.11 -7.70 15.61
CA GLU A 188 5.15 -6.72 15.92
C GLU A 188 4.91 -5.37 15.22
N LEU A 189 4.44 -5.36 13.97
CA LEU A 189 4.12 -4.13 13.27
C LEU A 189 2.86 -3.45 13.84
N ILE A 190 1.84 -4.20 14.20
CA ILE A 190 0.66 -3.67 14.89
C ILE A 190 1.09 -2.90 16.15
N LYS A 191 1.92 -3.50 17.01
CA LYS A 191 2.41 -2.86 18.24
C LYS A 191 3.18 -1.56 17.95
N GLN A 192 3.96 -1.52 16.88
CA GLN A 192 4.76 -0.36 16.54
C GLN A 192 3.95 0.74 15.85
N LEU A 193 3.13 0.40 14.85
CA LEU A 193 2.45 1.38 14.01
C LEU A 193 1.26 2.02 14.73
N TYR A 194 0.45 1.23 15.45
CA TYR A 194 -0.78 1.74 16.07
C TYR A 194 -0.58 2.52 17.37
N THR A 195 0.63 2.54 17.88
CA THR A 195 1.01 3.42 19.02
C THR A 195 1.48 4.81 18.56
N ARG A 196 1.50 5.09 17.25
CA ARG A 196 2.01 6.31 16.63
C ARG A 196 0.88 7.13 15.98
N PRO A 197 0.23 8.03 16.72
CA PRO A 197 -0.96 8.74 16.25
C PRO A 197 -0.70 9.74 15.11
N TYR A 198 0.54 10.01 14.78
CA TYR A 198 0.93 10.87 13.65
C TYR A 198 0.94 10.13 12.31
N ILE A 199 0.87 8.79 12.31
CA ILE A 199 0.76 7.99 11.09
C ILE A 199 -0.66 8.16 10.54
N TRP A 200 -0.78 8.73 9.32
CA TRP A 200 -2.08 9.01 8.73
C TRP A 200 -2.78 7.76 8.19
N ALA A 201 -2.01 6.76 7.74
CA ALA A 201 -2.54 5.51 7.21
C ALA A 201 -1.51 4.37 7.28
N THR A 202 -2.00 3.13 7.36
CA THR A 202 -1.20 1.91 7.22
C THR A 202 -1.92 0.89 6.36
N HIS A 203 -1.23 0.28 5.38
CA HIS A 203 -1.82 -0.69 4.45
C HIS A 203 -1.01 -1.98 4.45
N VAL A 204 -1.68 -3.07 4.78
CA VAL A 204 -1.09 -4.42 4.71
C VAL A 204 -0.99 -4.87 3.26
N TRP A 205 0.16 -5.33 2.84
CA TRP A 205 0.33 -6.07 1.60
C TRP A 205 0.37 -7.56 1.89
N ASN A 206 -0.70 -8.32 1.65
CA ASN A 206 -1.92 -7.99 0.94
C ASN A 206 -3.12 -8.65 1.66
N MET A 207 -4.34 -8.32 1.27
CA MET A 207 -5.52 -9.01 1.81
C MET A 207 -5.59 -10.46 1.34
N PHE A 208 -5.27 -10.72 0.08
CA PHE A 208 -5.33 -12.05 -0.54
C PHE A 208 -3.99 -12.43 -1.17
N ASP A 209 -3.69 -13.72 -1.17
CA ASP A 209 -2.69 -14.25 -2.08
C ASP A 209 -3.13 -14.01 -3.51
N PHE A 210 -2.20 -13.75 -4.42
CA PHE A 210 -2.52 -13.46 -5.81
C PHE A 210 -1.46 -13.98 -6.78
N ALA A 211 -1.87 -14.21 -8.03
CA ALA A 211 -0.97 -14.58 -9.10
C ALA A 211 -0.09 -13.39 -9.51
N ALA A 212 1.20 -13.63 -9.64
CA ALA A 212 2.21 -12.65 -10.06
C ALA A 212 3.19 -13.35 -11.00
N ASP A 213 2.85 -13.41 -12.27
CA ASP A 213 3.47 -14.28 -13.30
C ASP A 213 5.01 -14.24 -13.32
N ALA A 214 5.59 -13.04 -13.25
CA ALA A 214 7.04 -12.86 -13.26
C ALA A 214 7.73 -13.13 -11.91
N ARG A 215 6.97 -13.47 -10.85
CA ARG A 215 7.52 -13.60 -9.50
C ARG A 215 8.26 -14.91 -9.31
N ASN A 216 9.51 -14.81 -8.87
CA ASN A 216 10.37 -15.93 -8.51
C ASN A 216 11.32 -15.53 -7.37
N GLU A 217 10.75 -15.25 -6.19
CA GLU A 217 11.47 -14.72 -5.02
C GLU A 217 11.61 -15.75 -3.88
N GLY A 218 11.28 -17.00 -4.13
CA GLY A 218 11.12 -18.06 -3.14
C GLY A 218 9.65 -18.44 -2.97
N GLY A 219 9.36 -19.43 -2.17
CA GLY A 219 8.01 -19.97 -2.06
C GLY A 219 7.53 -20.61 -3.37
N GLU A 220 6.34 -20.24 -3.85
CA GLU A 220 5.74 -20.75 -5.08
C GLU A 220 5.94 -19.78 -6.24
N ASN A 221 6.53 -20.26 -7.35
CA ASN A 221 6.77 -19.44 -8.54
C ASN A 221 5.44 -18.96 -9.15
N GLY A 222 5.41 -17.71 -9.59
CA GLY A 222 4.22 -17.11 -10.18
C GLY A 222 3.13 -16.72 -9.18
N MET A 223 3.44 -16.76 -7.89
CA MET A 223 2.51 -16.41 -6.82
C MET A 223 3.12 -15.42 -5.82
N ASN A 224 2.28 -14.60 -5.24
CA ASN A 224 2.59 -13.79 -4.07
C ASN A 224 1.73 -14.26 -2.89
N HIS A 225 2.37 -14.77 -1.86
CA HIS A 225 1.72 -15.33 -0.67
C HIS A 225 1.73 -14.39 0.55
N LYS A 226 1.84 -13.07 0.32
CA LYS A 226 1.70 -12.07 1.41
C LYS A 226 0.25 -11.86 1.86
N GLY A 227 -0.71 -12.52 1.21
CA GLY A 227 -2.12 -12.46 1.59
C GLY A 227 -2.36 -12.92 3.02
N LEU A 228 -3.30 -12.25 3.70
CA LEU A 228 -3.85 -12.73 4.97
C LEU A 228 -4.88 -13.84 4.76
N VAL A 229 -5.33 -14.00 3.53
CA VAL A 229 -6.28 -15.03 3.08
C VAL A 229 -5.73 -15.66 1.81
N THR A 230 -5.87 -16.97 1.66
CA THR A 230 -5.36 -17.72 0.51
C THR A 230 -5.99 -17.27 -0.81
N PHE A 231 -5.32 -17.61 -1.93
CA PHE A 231 -5.73 -17.27 -3.29
C PHE A 231 -7.18 -17.67 -3.61
N ASP A 232 -7.61 -18.84 -3.16
CA ASP A 232 -8.96 -19.38 -3.37
C ASP A 232 -10.02 -18.81 -2.39
N ARG A 233 -9.60 -17.88 -1.50
CA ARG A 233 -10.45 -17.20 -0.49
C ARG A 233 -11.01 -18.13 0.61
N LYS A 234 -10.55 -19.37 0.71
CA LYS A 234 -11.13 -20.35 1.63
C LYS A 234 -10.46 -20.38 2.99
N TYR A 235 -9.15 -20.10 3.04
CA TYR A 235 -8.38 -20.17 4.27
C TYR A 235 -7.90 -18.81 4.73
N LYS A 236 -8.15 -18.49 5.99
CA LYS A 236 -7.67 -17.28 6.67
C LYS A 236 -6.44 -17.66 7.46
N LYS A 237 -5.30 -17.07 7.11
CA LYS A 237 -4.04 -17.33 7.79
C LYS A 237 -4.04 -16.74 9.22
N ASP A 238 -3.11 -17.15 10.05
CA ASP A 238 -3.04 -16.71 11.46
C ASP A 238 -2.95 -15.20 11.62
N ALA A 239 -2.21 -14.52 10.75
CA ALA A 239 -2.12 -13.06 10.73
C ALA A 239 -3.48 -12.36 10.50
N PHE A 240 -4.45 -12.99 9.81
CA PHE A 240 -5.81 -12.47 9.69
C PHE A 240 -6.49 -12.32 11.06
N TYR A 241 -6.26 -13.28 11.94
CA TYR A 241 -6.85 -13.28 13.28
C TYR A 241 -6.16 -12.28 14.20
N ALA A 242 -4.85 -12.05 14.06
CA ALA A 242 -4.14 -11.00 14.77
C ALA A 242 -4.81 -9.65 14.56
N TYR A 243 -5.11 -9.29 13.30
CA TYR A 243 -5.86 -8.07 12.98
C TYR A 243 -7.30 -8.08 13.53
N LYS A 244 -8.01 -9.19 13.43
CA LYS A 244 -9.37 -9.29 13.94
C LYS A 244 -9.45 -9.08 15.46
N HIS A 245 -8.44 -9.50 16.20
CA HIS A 245 -8.39 -9.32 17.66
C HIS A 245 -7.90 -7.91 18.04
N GLY A 246 -6.88 -7.39 17.37
CA GLY A 246 -6.34 -6.05 17.61
C GLY A 246 -7.35 -4.93 17.34
N CYS A 247 -8.25 -5.09 16.35
CA CYS A 247 -9.27 -4.10 16.00
C CYS A 247 -10.32 -3.85 17.08
N ARG A 248 -10.47 -4.72 18.05
CA ARG A 248 -11.45 -4.53 19.15
C ARG A 248 -11.07 -3.43 20.14
N THR A 249 -9.87 -2.89 20.04
CA THR A 249 -9.30 -1.91 20.99
C THR A 249 -9.14 -0.49 20.41
N ASN A 250 -10.05 -0.01 19.56
CA ASN A 250 -10.12 1.38 19.06
C ASN A 250 -9.06 1.81 18.01
N HIS A 251 -8.54 0.92 17.20
CA HIS A 251 -7.63 1.30 16.12
C HIS A 251 -8.20 0.96 14.74
N SER A 252 -7.97 1.86 13.77
CA SER A 252 -8.38 1.70 12.39
C SER A 252 -7.32 0.94 11.59
N PHE A 253 -7.72 -0.06 10.80
CA PHE A 253 -6.83 -0.87 9.97
C PHE A 253 -7.04 -0.61 8.48
N ILE A 254 -5.99 -0.78 7.73
CA ILE A 254 -5.93 -0.44 6.32
C ILE A 254 -5.30 -1.58 5.52
N PHE A 255 -5.96 -2.00 4.44
CA PHE A 255 -5.46 -3.02 3.53
C PHE A 255 -5.09 -2.45 2.18
N VAL A 256 -4.09 -3.05 1.56
CA VAL A 256 -3.87 -2.93 0.11
C VAL A 256 -4.55 -4.13 -0.55
N GLU A 257 -5.42 -3.86 -1.48
CA GLU A 257 -6.05 -4.89 -2.28
C GLU A 257 -5.58 -4.79 -3.73
N ASN A 258 -4.90 -5.84 -4.18
CA ASN A 258 -4.60 -6.05 -5.59
C ASN A 258 -5.63 -7.06 -6.09
N VAL A 259 -6.81 -6.57 -6.49
CA VAL A 259 -7.91 -7.44 -6.89
C VAL A 259 -8.00 -7.55 -8.39
N THR A 260 -7.60 -8.69 -8.89
CA THR A 260 -8.22 -9.20 -10.11
C THR A 260 -9.59 -9.75 -9.69
N LEU A 261 -10.64 -8.95 -9.87
CA LEU A 261 -12.00 -9.34 -9.53
C LEU A 261 -12.45 -10.48 -10.43
N THR A 262 -12.42 -11.70 -9.90
CA THR A 262 -13.32 -12.72 -10.38
C THR A 262 -14.62 -12.56 -9.58
N VAL A 263 -15.62 -11.94 -10.19
CA VAL A 263 -16.95 -11.77 -9.58
C VAL A 263 -17.57 -13.15 -9.44
N TRP A 264 -17.57 -13.70 -8.23
CA TRP A 264 -18.41 -14.83 -7.93
C TRP A 264 -19.75 -14.29 -7.40
N ARG A 265 -20.83 -14.53 -8.18
CA ARG A 265 -22.18 -14.37 -7.63
C ARG A 265 -22.36 -15.36 -6.48
N MET A 266 -22.69 -14.86 -5.30
CA MET A 266 -23.38 -15.64 -4.29
C MET A 266 -24.84 -15.77 -4.64
#